data_d624152b0dbd8ffe423e9867e3d3343c
#
_entry.id   d624152b0dbd8ffe423e9867e3d3343c
#
_cell.length_a   1.000
_cell.length_b   1.000
_cell.length_c   1.000
_cell.angle_alpha   90.00
_cell.angle_beta   90.00
_cell.angle_gamma   90.00
#
_symmetry.space_group_name_H-M   'P 1'
#
loop_
_entity.id
_entity.type
_entity.pdbx_description
1 polymer ?
#
loop_
_entity_poly.entity_id
_entity_poly.type
_entity_poly.pdbx_seq_one_letter_code
_entity_poly.pdbx_strand_id
1 'polypeptide(L)'
;MRYTKSEEAMKVAETLMPGGVNSPVRAFKSVDTPAIFMDHGKGSKIYDIDGNEYIDYVLSWGPLILGHRDPQVISHLHEAIDKGTSFGASTLLENKLAQLVIDRVPSIEKVRMVSSGTEATLDTLRLARGYTGRNKIVKFEGCYHGHSDSLLIKAGSGVATLGLPDSPGVPEGIAKNTITVPYNDLDALKIAFEKFGNDIAGVIVEPVAGNMGVVPPIEVFLQGLRDITTEYGALLIFDEVMTGFRVGYHCAQGYFGVTPDLTCLGKVIGGGLPVGAFGGKKEIMDHIAPLGNIYQAGTLSGNPLAMTSGYETLSQLTPETYEYFNMLGDILEDGLKRVFAKHNVPITVNRAGSMIGYFLNEGPVTNFEQANKSDLKLFAEMYREMAKEGVFLPPSQFEGTFLSTAHTKEDIEKTIQAFDTALSRIVK
;
A
#
# COMPACT_ATOMS: atom_id res chain seq x y z
N MET A 1 20.09 -18.32 12.30
CA MET A 1 20.63 -17.77 11.05
C MET A 1 21.84 -16.90 11.34
N ARG A 2 22.70 -16.62 10.35
CA ARG A 2 23.86 -15.70 10.48
C ARG A 2 23.55 -14.47 9.64
N TYR A 3 24.01 -13.29 10.08
CA TYR A 3 23.80 -12.01 9.40
C TYR A 3 25.10 -11.21 9.26
N THR A 4 26.25 -11.89 9.31
CA THR A 4 27.59 -11.26 9.35
C THR A 4 27.85 -10.37 8.14
N LYS A 5 27.51 -10.85 6.93
CA LYS A 5 27.68 -10.04 5.70
C LYS A 5 26.71 -8.87 5.65
N SER A 6 25.46 -9.08 6.08
CA SER A 6 24.44 -8.01 6.16
C SER A 6 24.87 -6.92 7.16
N GLU A 7 25.43 -7.29 8.32
CA GLU A 7 25.96 -6.34 9.31
C GLU A 7 27.14 -5.54 8.74
N GLU A 8 28.06 -6.20 8.02
CA GLU A 8 29.19 -5.53 7.36
C GLU A 8 28.70 -4.58 6.26
N ALA A 9 27.76 -5.02 5.43
CA ALA A 9 27.16 -4.21 4.37
C ALA A 9 26.43 -2.97 4.95
N MET A 10 25.73 -3.13 6.09
CA MET A 10 25.04 -2.02 6.74
C MET A 10 26.02 -0.94 7.24
N LYS A 11 27.15 -1.31 7.84
CA LYS A 11 28.20 -0.37 8.24
C LYS A 11 28.69 0.50 7.08
N VAL A 12 28.85 -0.12 5.90
CA VAL A 12 29.22 0.61 4.68
C VAL A 12 28.08 1.51 4.23
N ALA A 13 26.85 0.98 4.17
CA ALA A 13 25.66 1.72 3.71
C ALA A 13 25.41 2.99 4.55
N GLU A 14 25.61 2.94 5.87
CA GLU A 14 25.47 4.09 6.78
C GLU A 14 26.45 5.23 6.45
N THR A 15 27.59 4.95 5.84
CA THR A 15 28.53 5.98 5.37
C THR A 15 28.11 6.61 4.04
N LEU A 16 27.21 5.97 3.29
CA LEU A 16 26.82 6.35 1.92
C LEU A 16 25.42 6.96 1.83
N MET A 17 24.53 6.52 2.71
CA MET A 17 23.10 6.89 2.65
C MET A 17 22.58 7.23 4.04
N PRO A 18 21.63 8.17 4.18
CA PRO A 18 21.03 8.49 5.47
C PRO A 18 20.44 7.24 6.14
N GLY A 19 21.03 6.83 7.28
CA GLY A 19 20.66 5.62 8.01
C GLY A 19 20.88 4.32 7.24
N GLY A 20 21.73 4.32 6.20
CA GLY A 20 22.07 3.15 5.39
C GLY A 20 20.98 2.66 4.43
N VAL A 21 19.90 3.41 4.21
CA VAL A 21 18.71 2.95 3.47
C VAL A 21 18.13 4.05 2.58
N ASN A 22 17.40 3.62 1.53
CA ASN A 22 16.62 4.49 0.64
C ASN A 22 15.13 4.59 1.05
N SER A 23 14.73 3.92 2.14
CA SER A 23 13.41 4.05 2.76
C SER A 23 13.49 3.70 4.25
N PRO A 24 12.92 4.53 5.16
CA PRO A 24 13.18 4.43 6.61
C PRO A 24 12.89 3.07 7.24
N VAL A 25 11.80 2.40 6.84
CA VAL A 25 11.38 1.11 7.40
C VAL A 25 12.41 -0.01 7.15
N ARG A 26 13.23 0.12 6.09
CA ARG A 26 14.28 -0.86 5.74
C ARG A 26 15.46 -0.86 6.70
N ALA A 27 15.53 0.10 7.64
CA ALA A 27 16.55 0.15 8.68
C ALA A 27 16.28 -0.78 9.87
N PHE A 28 15.13 -1.46 9.90
CA PHE A 28 14.71 -2.46 10.91
C PHE A 28 14.71 -1.96 12.37
N LYS A 29 14.67 -0.64 12.57
CA LYS A 29 14.76 -0.03 13.91
C LYS A 29 13.61 -0.43 14.84
N SER A 30 12.41 -0.66 14.30
CA SER A 30 11.24 -1.03 15.10
C SER A 30 11.29 -2.44 15.68
N VAL A 31 12.20 -3.29 15.18
CA VAL A 31 12.34 -4.69 15.61
C VAL A 31 13.70 -5.01 16.23
N ASP A 32 14.53 -3.98 16.40
CA ASP A 32 15.84 -4.04 17.07
C ASP A 32 16.70 -5.22 16.57
N THR A 33 16.88 -5.28 15.25
CA THR A 33 17.75 -6.26 14.59
C THR A 33 18.49 -5.58 13.43
N PRO A 34 19.69 -6.05 13.04
CA PRO A 34 20.36 -5.57 11.85
C PRO A 34 19.50 -5.70 10.60
N ALA A 35 19.60 -4.72 9.71
CA ALA A 35 18.95 -4.80 8.42
C ALA A 35 19.50 -5.99 7.61
N ILE A 36 18.61 -6.74 7.00
CA ILE A 36 18.94 -7.90 6.17
C ILE A 36 19.12 -7.43 4.73
N PHE A 37 20.29 -7.73 4.14
CA PHE A 37 20.60 -7.41 2.75
C PHE A 37 20.22 -8.58 1.84
N MET A 38 19.29 -8.35 0.93
CA MET A 38 18.79 -9.37 0.02
C MET A 38 19.72 -9.51 -1.20
N ASP A 39 19.88 -10.74 -1.68
CA ASP A 39 20.62 -11.09 -2.90
C ASP A 39 19.66 -11.33 -4.07
N HIS A 40 18.68 -12.23 -3.90
CA HIS A 40 17.71 -12.55 -4.95
C HIS A 40 16.38 -13.05 -4.36
N GLY A 41 15.36 -13.16 -5.23
CA GLY A 41 14.07 -13.76 -4.90
C GLY A 41 13.62 -14.74 -5.97
N LYS A 42 12.81 -15.75 -5.60
CA LYS A 42 12.21 -16.73 -6.51
C LYS A 42 10.89 -17.25 -5.96
N GLY A 43 9.82 -17.10 -6.72
CA GLY A 43 8.49 -17.54 -6.29
C GLY A 43 8.05 -16.85 -4.99
N SER A 44 7.67 -17.60 -3.98
CA SER A 44 7.29 -17.10 -2.64
C SER A 44 8.49 -16.77 -1.74
N LYS A 45 9.74 -16.94 -2.22
CA LYS A 45 10.93 -16.90 -1.38
C LYS A 45 11.88 -15.77 -1.73
N ILE A 46 12.60 -15.29 -0.70
CA ILE A 46 13.67 -14.31 -0.82
C ILE A 46 14.92 -14.84 -0.11
N TYR A 47 16.08 -14.47 -0.61
CA TYR A 47 17.39 -14.96 -0.16
C TYR A 47 18.29 -13.79 0.18
N ASP A 48 18.95 -13.85 1.33
CA ASP A 48 19.89 -12.81 1.74
C ASP A 48 21.33 -13.11 1.29
N ILE A 49 22.21 -12.09 1.43
CA ILE A 49 23.63 -12.21 1.07
C ILE A 49 24.42 -13.14 2.00
N ASP A 50 23.86 -13.50 3.15
CA ASP A 50 24.42 -14.47 4.08
C ASP A 50 24.06 -15.92 3.71
N GLY A 51 23.15 -16.12 2.74
CA GLY A 51 22.70 -17.41 2.23
C GLY A 51 21.50 -17.99 2.97
N ASN A 52 20.79 -17.20 3.75
CA ASN A 52 19.54 -17.63 4.38
C ASN A 52 18.37 -17.51 3.40
N GLU A 53 17.42 -18.46 3.47
CA GLU A 53 16.17 -18.50 2.71
C GLU A 53 14.99 -18.12 3.62
N TYR A 54 14.05 -17.34 3.08
CA TYR A 54 12.84 -16.92 3.78
C TYR A 54 11.60 -17.07 2.89
N ILE A 55 10.47 -17.48 3.48
CA ILE A 55 9.15 -17.27 2.87
C ILE A 55 8.83 -15.78 3.02
N ASP A 56 8.56 -15.08 1.92
CA ASP A 56 8.44 -13.62 1.88
C ASP A 56 7.00 -13.14 1.93
N TYR A 57 6.61 -12.53 3.04
CA TYR A 57 5.31 -11.88 3.20
C TYR A 57 5.36 -10.34 3.03
N VAL A 58 6.53 -9.78 2.75
CA VAL A 58 6.69 -8.36 2.39
C VAL A 58 6.40 -8.13 0.92
N LEU A 59 6.86 -9.03 0.04
CA LEU A 59 6.65 -8.97 -1.41
C LEU A 59 6.93 -7.58 -1.98
N SER A 60 8.08 -7.01 -1.56
CA SER A 60 8.50 -5.65 -1.95
C SER A 60 7.50 -4.55 -1.56
N TRP A 61 6.77 -4.72 -0.43
CA TRP A 61 5.70 -3.83 0.05
C TRP A 61 4.43 -3.86 -0.83
N GLY A 62 4.16 -5.02 -1.42
CA GLY A 62 2.92 -5.30 -2.10
C GLY A 62 2.95 -5.44 -3.63
N PRO A 63 3.92 -4.90 -4.41
CA PRO A 63 3.90 -5.00 -5.86
C PRO A 63 3.99 -6.42 -6.42
N LEU A 64 4.65 -7.36 -5.73
CA LEU A 64 4.93 -8.69 -6.25
C LEU A 64 3.77 -9.68 -6.02
N ILE A 65 2.61 -9.40 -6.61
CA ILE A 65 1.41 -10.24 -6.47
C ILE A 65 1.59 -11.64 -7.09
N LEU A 66 2.46 -11.77 -8.09
CA LEU A 66 2.83 -13.06 -8.72
C LEU A 66 4.02 -13.75 -8.01
N GLY A 67 4.58 -13.12 -6.97
CA GLY A 67 5.84 -13.55 -6.35
C GLY A 67 7.06 -13.03 -7.10
N HIS A 68 8.23 -13.52 -6.70
CA HIS A 68 9.52 -13.11 -7.26
C HIS A 68 9.81 -13.80 -8.60
N ARG A 69 10.30 -13.03 -9.58
CA ARG A 69 10.80 -13.53 -10.86
C ARG A 69 9.78 -14.40 -11.60
N ASP A 70 8.54 -13.95 -11.71
CA ASP A 70 7.55 -14.62 -12.54
C ASP A 70 8.14 -14.84 -13.96
N PRO A 71 8.11 -16.09 -14.50
CA PRO A 71 8.80 -16.42 -15.75
C PRO A 71 8.28 -15.62 -16.96
N GLN A 72 6.97 -15.37 -17.02
CA GLN A 72 6.36 -14.62 -18.12
C GLN A 72 6.78 -13.15 -18.08
N VAL A 73 6.69 -12.52 -16.90
CA VAL A 73 7.13 -11.12 -16.71
C VAL A 73 8.60 -10.96 -17.07
N ILE A 74 9.47 -11.85 -16.59
CA ILE A 74 10.92 -11.81 -16.87
C ILE A 74 11.21 -11.98 -18.36
N SER A 75 10.55 -12.93 -19.04
CA SER A 75 10.75 -13.14 -20.48
C SER A 75 10.43 -11.89 -21.29
N HIS A 76 9.26 -11.26 -21.04
CA HIS A 76 8.87 -10.06 -21.79
C HIS A 76 9.71 -8.82 -21.42
N LEU A 77 10.23 -8.75 -20.17
CA LEU A 77 11.18 -7.71 -19.82
C LEU A 77 12.49 -7.84 -20.59
N HIS A 78 13.03 -9.04 -20.81
CA HIS A 78 14.20 -9.24 -21.68
C HIS A 78 13.93 -8.76 -23.10
N GLU A 79 12.78 -9.10 -23.68
CA GLU A 79 12.40 -8.62 -25.02
C GLU A 79 12.24 -7.08 -25.06
N ALA A 80 11.74 -6.46 -24.00
CA ALA A 80 11.60 -5.01 -23.93
C ALA A 80 12.95 -4.31 -23.80
N ILE A 81 13.88 -4.85 -23.00
CA ILE A 81 15.24 -4.32 -22.82
C ILE A 81 16.00 -4.31 -24.14
N ASP A 82 15.87 -5.35 -24.96
CA ASP A 82 16.52 -5.45 -26.28
C ASP A 82 16.06 -4.35 -27.25
N LYS A 83 14.85 -3.77 -27.03
CA LYS A 83 14.32 -2.66 -27.84
C LYS A 83 14.69 -1.28 -27.29
N GLY A 84 15.13 -1.19 -26.04
CA GLY A 84 15.51 0.05 -25.36
C GLY A 84 14.67 0.34 -24.11
N THR A 85 15.24 1.10 -23.20
CA THR A 85 14.68 1.33 -21.86
C THR A 85 13.82 2.57 -21.75
N SER A 86 14.01 3.57 -22.65
CA SER A 86 13.27 4.84 -22.65
C SER A 86 13.46 5.57 -23.97
N PHE A 87 12.40 6.22 -24.48
CA PHE A 87 12.44 6.85 -25.79
C PHE A 87 12.13 8.35 -25.77
N GLY A 88 11.61 8.89 -24.67
CA GLY A 88 11.11 10.27 -24.63
C GLY A 88 9.91 10.50 -25.57
N ALA A 89 9.23 9.44 -25.97
CA ALA A 89 8.08 9.41 -26.87
C ALA A 89 7.14 8.26 -26.46
N SER A 90 5.87 8.36 -26.83
CA SER A 90 4.85 7.35 -26.49
C SER A 90 5.09 6.01 -27.15
N THR A 91 4.69 4.93 -26.48
CA THR A 91 4.77 3.56 -26.96
C THR A 91 3.40 2.88 -26.95
N LEU A 92 3.24 1.82 -27.76
CA LEU A 92 2.02 1.01 -27.74
C LEU A 92 1.81 0.26 -26.42
N LEU A 93 2.86 0.09 -25.62
CA LEU A 93 2.78 -0.55 -24.31
C LEU A 93 1.97 0.30 -23.30
N GLU A 94 2.07 1.62 -23.41
CA GLU A 94 1.24 2.56 -22.63
C GLU A 94 -0.25 2.33 -22.90
N ASN A 95 -0.64 2.20 -24.19
CA ASN A 95 -2.02 1.93 -24.58
C ASN A 95 -2.52 0.60 -24.03
N LYS A 96 -1.67 -0.46 -24.07
CA LYS A 96 -2.04 -1.78 -23.56
C LYS A 96 -2.34 -1.76 -22.05
N LEU A 97 -1.42 -1.20 -21.26
CA LEU A 97 -1.62 -1.12 -19.83
C LEU A 97 -2.77 -0.18 -19.46
N ALA A 98 -2.88 0.97 -20.13
CA ALA A 98 -3.98 1.90 -19.91
C ALA A 98 -5.34 1.26 -20.18
N GLN A 99 -5.48 0.54 -21.30
CA GLN A 99 -6.73 -0.16 -21.65
C GLN A 99 -7.09 -1.21 -20.58
N LEU A 100 -6.11 -2.03 -20.16
CA LEU A 100 -6.34 -3.05 -19.14
C LEU A 100 -6.77 -2.44 -17.79
N VAL A 101 -6.19 -1.30 -17.41
CA VAL A 101 -6.59 -0.57 -16.19
C VAL A 101 -8.02 -0.04 -16.34
N ILE A 102 -8.37 0.58 -17.47
CA ILE A 102 -9.73 1.09 -17.74
C ILE A 102 -10.76 -0.04 -17.73
N ASP A 103 -10.44 -1.18 -18.32
CA ASP A 103 -11.36 -2.33 -18.39
C ASP A 103 -11.67 -2.95 -17.03
N ARG A 104 -10.76 -2.78 -16.04
CA ARG A 104 -10.87 -3.44 -14.72
C ARG A 104 -11.23 -2.53 -13.56
N VAL A 105 -10.91 -1.25 -13.65
CA VAL A 105 -11.14 -0.29 -12.56
C VAL A 105 -12.40 0.52 -12.81
N PRO A 106 -13.51 0.27 -12.09
CA PRO A 106 -14.84 0.79 -12.42
C PRO A 106 -14.94 2.32 -12.53
N SER A 107 -14.14 3.07 -11.77
CA SER A 107 -14.15 4.54 -11.78
C SER A 107 -13.35 5.16 -12.91
N ILE A 108 -12.50 4.39 -13.62
CA ILE A 108 -11.50 4.95 -14.54
C ILE A 108 -12.00 4.89 -15.98
N GLU A 109 -12.34 6.05 -16.52
CA GLU A 109 -12.62 6.26 -17.96
C GLU A 109 -11.38 6.77 -18.72
N LYS A 110 -10.49 7.47 -18.00
CA LYS A 110 -9.17 7.90 -18.48
C LYS A 110 -8.11 7.74 -17.39
N VAL A 111 -6.89 7.40 -17.77
CA VAL A 111 -5.76 7.19 -16.87
C VAL A 111 -4.52 7.96 -17.35
N ARG A 112 -3.71 8.43 -16.40
CA ARG A 112 -2.40 9.00 -16.60
C ARG A 112 -1.36 8.19 -15.81
N MET A 113 -0.35 7.68 -16.51
CA MET A 113 0.78 6.99 -15.88
C MET A 113 1.76 8.01 -15.29
N VAL A 114 2.32 7.67 -14.14
CA VAL A 114 3.39 8.39 -13.44
C VAL A 114 4.41 7.38 -12.91
N SER A 115 5.45 7.81 -12.17
CA SER A 115 6.54 6.91 -11.78
C SER A 115 6.44 6.39 -10.34
N SER A 116 5.49 6.88 -9.55
CA SER A 116 5.30 6.46 -8.15
C SER A 116 3.88 6.70 -7.66
N GLY A 117 3.50 6.02 -6.55
CA GLY A 117 2.24 6.30 -5.85
C GLY A 117 2.20 7.72 -5.28
N THR A 118 3.35 8.27 -4.85
CA THR A 118 3.44 9.67 -4.38
C THR A 118 3.10 10.67 -5.49
N GLU A 119 3.61 10.46 -6.72
CA GLU A 119 3.24 11.29 -7.87
C GLU A 119 1.74 11.14 -8.18
N ALA A 120 1.20 9.91 -8.16
CA ALA A 120 -0.22 9.68 -8.40
C ALA A 120 -1.10 10.46 -7.43
N THR A 121 -0.84 10.40 -6.14
CA THR A 121 -1.61 11.12 -5.12
C THR A 121 -1.41 12.64 -5.20
N LEU A 122 -0.17 13.10 -5.37
CA LEU A 122 0.17 14.51 -5.53
C LEU A 122 -0.62 15.16 -6.69
N ASP A 123 -0.59 14.51 -7.85
CA ASP A 123 -1.23 15.02 -9.07
C ASP A 123 -2.77 14.91 -8.98
N THR A 124 -3.29 13.88 -8.32
CA THR A 124 -4.72 13.75 -8.05
C THR A 124 -5.24 14.87 -7.15
N LEU A 125 -4.50 15.26 -6.10
CA LEU A 125 -4.89 16.38 -5.26
C LEU A 125 -4.85 17.70 -6.03
N ARG A 126 -3.84 17.90 -6.89
CA ARG A 126 -3.78 19.09 -7.76
C ARG A 126 -4.97 19.12 -8.71
N LEU A 127 -5.33 17.98 -9.31
CA LEU A 127 -6.48 17.83 -10.17
C LEU A 127 -7.78 18.15 -9.43
N ALA A 128 -7.97 17.57 -8.24
CA ALA A 128 -9.17 17.82 -7.43
C ALA A 128 -9.35 19.30 -7.08
N ARG A 129 -8.27 19.96 -6.66
CA ARG A 129 -8.27 21.41 -6.39
C ARG A 129 -8.56 22.26 -7.64
N GLY A 130 -7.90 21.92 -8.75
CA GLY A 130 -8.07 22.65 -10.01
C GLY A 130 -9.45 22.48 -10.62
N TYR A 131 -10.04 21.28 -10.53
CA TYR A 131 -11.38 20.99 -11.03
C TYR A 131 -12.48 21.66 -10.20
N THR A 132 -12.39 21.59 -8.88
CA THR A 132 -13.42 22.15 -7.98
C THR A 132 -13.26 23.63 -7.69
N GLY A 133 -12.07 24.20 -7.92
CA GLY A 133 -11.71 25.57 -7.50
C GLY A 133 -11.55 25.72 -5.99
N ARG A 134 -11.46 24.62 -5.24
CA ARG A 134 -11.37 24.59 -3.77
C ARG A 134 -9.97 24.20 -3.31
N ASN A 135 -9.64 24.47 -2.04
CA ASN A 135 -8.26 24.33 -1.55
C ASN A 135 -8.05 23.14 -0.61
N LYS A 136 -9.05 22.80 0.20
CA LYS A 136 -8.89 21.83 1.29
C LYS A 136 -9.05 20.39 0.83
N ILE A 137 -8.27 19.51 1.46
CA ILE A 137 -8.37 18.06 1.31
C ILE A 137 -8.62 17.47 2.70
N VAL A 138 -9.50 16.48 2.77
CA VAL A 138 -9.66 15.63 3.95
C VAL A 138 -8.87 14.34 3.76
N LYS A 139 -8.12 13.93 4.78
CA LYS A 139 -7.46 12.61 4.88
C LYS A 139 -7.76 11.97 6.24
N PHE A 140 -7.40 10.71 6.40
CA PHE A 140 -7.65 9.95 7.63
C PHE A 140 -6.38 9.64 8.41
N GLU A 141 -6.51 9.62 9.75
CA GLU A 141 -5.42 9.21 10.65
C GLU A 141 -4.98 7.78 10.35
N GLY A 142 -3.67 7.53 10.41
CA GLY A 142 -3.09 6.23 10.12
C GLY A 142 -3.00 5.88 8.64
N CYS A 143 -3.64 6.63 7.73
CA CYS A 143 -3.50 6.46 6.29
C CYS A 143 -2.24 7.18 5.77
N TYR A 144 -1.55 6.53 4.83
CA TYR A 144 -0.38 7.06 4.14
C TYR A 144 -0.63 7.17 2.63
N HIS A 145 -0.35 8.34 2.08
CA HIS A 145 -0.62 8.66 0.69
C HIS A 145 0.63 9.19 -0.04
N GLY A 146 1.80 8.69 0.29
CA GLY A 146 3.06 9.23 -0.21
C GLY A 146 3.57 10.42 0.60
N HIS A 147 4.67 11.01 0.13
CA HIS A 147 5.44 12.00 0.90
C HIS A 147 5.38 13.42 0.31
N SER A 148 4.28 13.78 -0.37
CA SER A 148 4.04 15.17 -0.73
C SER A 148 3.68 16.01 0.50
N ASP A 149 4.08 17.27 0.53
CA ASP A 149 3.86 18.18 1.66
C ASP A 149 2.40 18.26 2.12
N SER A 150 1.45 18.22 1.17
CA SER A 150 0.01 18.22 1.47
C SER A 150 -0.47 16.97 2.22
N LEU A 151 0.31 15.89 2.25
CA LEU A 151 -0.06 14.59 2.79
C LEU A 151 0.81 14.16 3.99
N LEU A 152 1.97 14.81 4.20
CA LEU A 152 2.79 14.67 5.41
C LEU A 152 2.22 15.50 6.56
N ILE A 153 0.99 15.19 6.93
CA ILE A 153 0.17 15.95 7.86
C ILE A 153 -0.40 14.99 8.90
N LYS A 154 -0.28 15.38 10.17
CA LYS A 154 -0.88 14.68 11.32
C LYS A 154 -2.09 15.42 11.87
N ALA A 155 -2.89 14.71 12.65
CA ALA A 155 -4.00 15.32 13.36
C ALA A 155 -3.53 16.39 14.37
N GLY A 156 -4.32 17.46 14.49
CA GLY A 156 -4.23 18.39 15.60
C GLY A 156 -5.02 17.88 16.82
N SER A 157 -5.23 18.73 17.82
CA SER A 157 -6.09 18.41 18.97
C SER A 157 -7.56 18.59 18.59
N GLY A 158 -8.37 17.53 18.72
CA GLY A 158 -9.81 17.53 18.45
C GLY A 158 -10.26 16.64 17.31
N VAL A 159 -11.58 16.51 17.14
CA VAL A 159 -12.21 15.51 16.27
C VAL A 159 -12.04 15.79 14.78
N ALA A 160 -12.09 17.07 14.37
CA ALA A 160 -11.86 17.47 12.98
C ALA A 160 -10.99 18.73 12.98
N THR A 161 -9.70 18.56 12.71
CA THR A 161 -8.72 19.63 12.89
C THR A 161 -7.97 19.93 11.60
N LEU A 162 -7.59 21.21 11.43
CA LEU A 162 -6.59 21.55 10.44
C LEU A 162 -5.27 20.89 10.80
N GLY A 163 -4.64 20.27 9.80
CA GLY A 163 -3.44 19.48 9.98
C GLY A 163 -2.25 20.28 10.49
N LEU A 164 -1.43 19.60 11.27
CA LEU A 164 -0.10 20.06 11.65
C LEU A 164 0.95 19.36 10.80
N PRO A 165 2.09 20.01 10.46
CA PRO A 165 3.18 19.31 9.79
C PRO A 165 3.62 18.07 10.56
N ASP A 166 3.72 16.93 9.87
CA ASP A 166 4.25 15.67 10.45
C ASP A 166 5.75 15.52 10.24
N SER A 167 6.32 16.37 9.40
CA SER A 167 7.74 16.41 9.10
C SER A 167 8.26 17.84 9.16
N PRO A 168 9.45 18.07 9.74
CA PRO A 168 10.19 19.32 9.53
C PRO A 168 10.35 19.59 8.02
N GLY A 169 10.19 20.85 7.63
CA GLY A 169 10.27 21.29 6.24
C GLY A 169 8.92 21.41 5.53
N VAL A 170 7.84 20.85 6.06
CA VAL A 170 6.48 21.08 5.55
C VAL A 170 5.99 22.47 6.02
N PRO A 171 5.72 23.42 5.10
CA PRO A 171 5.27 24.75 5.48
C PRO A 171 3.86 24.72 6.08
N GLU A 172 3.62 25.50 7.14
CA GLU A 172 2.29 25.64 7.76
C GLU A 172 1.22 26.09 6.77
N GLY A 173 1.59 26.92 5.79
CA GLY A 173 0.67 27.39 4.74
C GLY A 173 0.13 26.26 3.88
N ILE A 174 0.89 25.18 3.70
CA ILE A 174 0.43 23.94 3.01
C ILE A 174 -0.39 23.10 3.98
N ALA A 175 0.09 22.90 5.19
CA ALA A 175 -0.57 22.06 6.20
C ALA A 175 -2.00 22.52 6.52
N LYS A 176 -2.26 23.83 6.52
CA LYS A 176 -3.60 24.42 6.75
C LYS A 176 -4.66 23.99 5.72
N ASN A 177 -4.26 23.47 4.58
CA ASN A 177 -5.16 23.02 3.53
C ASN A 177 -5.48 21.51 3.62
N THR A 178 -5.01 20.83 4.66
CA THR A 178 -5.33 19.43 4.91
C THR A 178 -6.03 19.27 6.25
N ILE A 179 -7.19 18.62 6.22
CA ILE A 179 -7.99 18.30 7.41
C ILE A 179 -7.76 16.82 7.67
N THR A 180 -7.47 16.46 8.93
CA THR A 180 -7.31 15.07 9.32
C THR A 180 -8.45 14.68 10.27
N VAL A 181 -9.08 13.52 9.99
CA VAL A 181 -10.16 12.94 10.78
C VAL A 181 -9.84 11.47 11.10
N PRO A 182 -10.41 10.88 12.16
CA PRO A 182 -10.22 9.47 12.45
C PRO A 182 -10.76 8.58 11.33
N TYR A 183 -10.09 7.46 11.06
CA TYR A 183 -10.55 6.45 10.10
C TYR A 183 -11.77 5.70 10.68
N ASN A 184 -12.74 5.36 9.83
CA ASN A 184 -14.02 4.74 10.22
C ASN A 184 -14.94 5.63 11.10
N ASP A 185 -14.75 6.95 11.08
CA ASP A 185 -15.55 7.92 11.83
C ASP A 185 -16.27 8.90 10.88
N LEU A 186 -17.53 8.57 10.52
CA LEU A 186 -18.37 9.43 9.68
C LEU A 186 -18.86 10.69 10.38
N ASP A 187 -18.99 10.67 11.71
CA ASP A 187 -19.45 11.84 12.43
C ASP A 187 -18.34 12.91 12.50
N ALA A 188 -17.09 12.50 12.69
CA ALA A 188 -15.95 13.39 12.55
C ALA A 188 -15.87 14.00 11.14
N LEU A 189 -16.16 13.21 10.10
CA LEU A 189 -16.20 13.70 8.72
C LEU A 189 -17.33 14.72 8.51
N LYS A 190 -18.53 14.47 9.01
CA LYS A 190 -19.67 15.42 8.96
C LYS A 190 -19.31 16.76 9.59
N ILE A 191 -18.71 16.73 10.79
CA ILE A 191 -18.22 17.95 11.47
C ILE A 191 -17.22 18.71 10.60
N ALA A 192 -16.32 18.01 9.92
CA ALA A 192 -15.37 18.64 8.99
C ALA A 192 -16.09 19.34 7.82
N PHE A 193 -17.09 18.69 7.24
CA PHE A 193 -17.88 19.26 6.13
C PHE A 193 -18.80 20.42 6.59
N GLU A 194 -19.43 20.34 7.75
CA GLU A 194 -20.20 21.44 8.32
C GLU A 194 -19.33 22.70 8.51
N LYS A 195 -18.07 22.50 8.91
CA LYS A 195 -17.14 23.60 9.18
C LYS A 195 -16.45 24.15 7.95
N PHE A 196 -16.11 23.32 6.96
CA PHE A 196 -15.24 23.66 5.86
C PHE A 196 -15.78 23.26 4.47
N GLY A 197 -16.97 22.69 4.37
CA GLY A 197 -17.47 22.00 3.18
C GLY A 197 -17.36 22.79 1.89
N ASN A 198 -17.59 24.10 1.91
CA ASN A 198 -17.48 24.96 0.74
C ASN A 198 -16.03 25.11 0.20
N ASP A 199 -15.01 24.72 0.99
CA ASP A 199 -13.60 24.83 0.63
C ASP A 199 -12.94 23.45 0.47
N ILE A 200 -13.67 22.34 0.73
CA ILE A 200 -13.18 20.98 0.57
C ILE A 200 -13.26 20.57 -0.91
N ALA A 201 -12.10 20.39 -1.54
CA ALA A 201 -11.96 19.92 -2.91
C ALA A 201 -12.21 18.40 -3.01
N GLY A 202 -11.76 17.64 -2.01
CA GLY A 202 -11.94 16.20 -2.01
C GLY A 202 -11.56 15.54 -0.70
N VAL A 203 -11.97 14.28 -0.59
CA VAL A 203 -11.63 13.35 0.50
C VAL A 203 -10.77 12.24 -0.10
N ILE A 204 -9.54 12.06 0.40
CA ILE A 204 -8.67 10.95 0.02
C ILE A 204 -8.66 9.90 1.11
N VAL A 205 -8.84 8.63 0.72
CA VAL A 205 -8.90 7.50 1.63
C VAL A 205 -8.24 6.26 1.03
N GLU A 206 -7.52 5.49 1.83
CA GLU A 206 -7.19 4.10 1.51
C GLU A 206 -8.47 3.28 1.77
N PRO A 207 -9.09 2.60 0.77
CA PRO A 207 -10.31 1.81 1.01
C PRO A 207 -10.12 0.70 2.04
N VAL A 208 -8.91 0.16 2.12
CA VAL A 208 -8.39 -0.62 3.25
C VAL A 208 -7.10 0.04 3.67
N ALA A 209 -7.03 0.57 4.86
CA ALA A 209 -5.82 1.22 5.35
C ALA A 209 -4.72 0.18 5.55
N GLY A 210 -3.57 0.39 4.89
CA GLY A 210 -2.46 -0.56 4.90
C GLY A 210 -1.22 -0.09 5.66
N ASN A 211 -1.23 1.16 6.16
CA ASN A 211 -0.08 1.79 6.82
C ASN A 211 -0.29 2.01 8.34
N MET A 212 -1.34 1.43 8.89
CA MET A 212 -1.56 1.26 10.34
C MET A 212 -1.78 -0.22 10.70
N GLY A 213 -1.16 -1.11 9.96
CA GLY A 213 -1.55 -2.50 9.80
C GLY A 213 -2.62 -2.60 8.70
N VAL A 214 -3.31 -3.73 8.59
CA VAL A 214 -4.44 -3.85 7.66
C VAL A 214 -5.73 -3.57 8.41
N VAL A 215 -6.36 -2.41 8.11
CA VAL A 215 -7.61 -2.00 8.76
C VAL A 215 -8.69 -1.79 7.69
N PRO A 216 -9.63 -2.74 7.55
CA PRO A 216 -10.75 -2.62 6.62
C PRO A 216 -11.73 -1.52 7.04
N PRO A 217 -12.51 -0.96 6.09
CA PRO A 217 -13.60 -0.06 6.42
C PRO A 217 -14.73 -0.83 7.12
N ILE A 218 -15.40 -0.19 8.08
CA ILE A 218 -16.69 -0.70 8.57
C ILE A 218 -17.75 -0.58 7.46
N GLU A 219 -18.78 -1.41 7.51
CA GLU A 219 -19.75 -1.62 6.43
C GLU A 219 -20.31 -0.33 5.81
N VAL A 220 -20.62 0.69 6.63
CA VAL A 220 -21.24 1.94 6.16
C VAL A 220 -20.23 3.01 5.76
N PHE A 221 -18.93 2.82 6.02
CA PHE A 221 -17.96 3.91 5.96
C PHE A 221 -17.74 4.45 4.53
N LEU A 222 -17.38 3.59 3.59
CA LEU A 222 -17.07 4.04 2.22
C LEU A 222 -18.30 4.62 1.52
N GLN A 223 -19.51 4.04 1.74
CA GLN A 223 -20.74 4.60 1.21
C GLN A 223 -21.05 5.96 1.85
N GLY A 224 -20.83 6.12 3.14
CA GLY A 224 -20.99 7.40 3.82
C GLY A 224 -20.03 8.48 3.29
N LEU A 225 -18.78 8.12 2.94
CA LEU A 225 -17.86 9.03 2.25
C LEU A 225 -18.42 9.47 0.89
N ARG A 226 -18.97 8.51 0.11
CA ARG A 226 -19.57 8.81 -1.18
C ARG A 226 -20.76 9.76 -1.06
N ASP A 227 -21.63 9.51 -0.11
CA ASP A 227 -22.85 10.30 0.10
C ASP A 227 -22.52 11.75 0.51
N ILE A 228 -21.65 11.92 1.49
CA ILE A 228 -21.21 13.23 1.98
C ILE A 228 -20.48 14.03 0.87
N THR A 229 -19.55 13.39 0.16
CA THR A 229 -18.84 14.08 -0.92
C THR A 229 -19.76 14.49 -2.05
N THR A 230 -20.77 13.69 -2.36
CA THR A 230 -21.80 14.02 -3.37
C THR A 230 -22.65 15.20 -2.91
N GLU A 231 -23.10 15.21 -1.66
CA GLU A 231 -23.92 16.29 -1.08
C GLU A 231 -23.22 17.64 -1.17
N TYR A 232 -21.92 17.69 -0.86
CA TYR A 232 -21.15 18.93 -0.86
C TYR A 232 -20.46 19.24 -2.18
N GLY A 233 -20.59 18.39 -3.20
CA GLY A 233 -19.89 18.56 -4.49
C GLY A 233 -18.36 18.53 -4.36
N ALA A 234 -17.86 17.77 -3.41
CA ALA A 234 -16.45 17.43 -3.26
C ALA A 234 -16.14 16.11 -3.98
N LEU A 235 -14.88 15.85 -4.33
CA LEU A 235 -14.49 14.60 -4.98
C LEU A 235 -14.15 13.53 -3.96
N LEU A 236 -14.59 12.30 -4.18
CA LEU A 236 -14.13 11.11 -3.50
C LEU A 236 -12.92 10.52 -4.24
N ILE A 237 -11.80 10.37 -3.54
CA ILE A 237 -10.54 9.87 -4.09
C ILE A 237 -10.18 8.59 -3.36
N PHE A 238 -10.12 7.47 -4.07
CA PHE A 238 -9.58 6.23 -3.52
C PHE A 238 -8.08 6.14 -3.82
N ASP A 239 -7.29 6.09 -2.75
CA ASP A 239 -5.91 5.69 -2.85
C ASP A 239 -5.84 4.15 -2.86
N GLU A 240 -5.81 3.62 -4.05
CA GLU A 240 -5.64 2.18 -4.31
C GLU A 240 -4.19 1.82 -4.69
N VAL A 241 -3.21 2.61 -4.25
CA VAL A 241 -1.79 2.29 -4.45
C VAL A 241 -1.44 0.94 -3.80
N MET A 242 -2.03 0.62 -2.66
CA MET A 242 -1.85 -0.68 -2.01
C MET A 242 -2.95 -1.68 -2.37
N THR A 243 -4.21 -1.27 -2.38
CA THR A 243 -5.36 -2.14 -2.55
C THR A 243 -5.65 -2.51 -4.00
N GLY A 244 -5.22 -1.68 -4.95
CA GLY A 244 -5.46 -1.89 -6.39
C GLY A 244 -4.94 -3.23 -6.88
N PHE A 245 -5.83 -4.03 -7.48
CA PHE A 245 -5.59 -5.40 -7.95
C PHE A 245 -5.10 -6.40 -6.88
N ARG A 246 -5.02 -5.97 -5.62
CA ARG A 246 -4.60 -6.83 -4.51
C ARG A 246 -5.78 -7.32 -3.68
N VAL A 247 -6.77 -6.47 -3.44
CA VAL A 247 -7.97 -6.83 -2.69
C VAL A 247 -8.96 -7.63 -3.54
N GLY A 248 -9.07 -7.30 -4.83
CA GLY A 248 -9.99 -7.95 -5.75
C GLY A 248 -9.65 -7.65 -7.22
N TYR A 249 -10.27 -8.40 -8.12
CA TYR A 249 -10.09 -8.29 -9.58
C TYR A 249 -10.44 -6.89 -10.13
N HIS A 250 -11.46 -6.26 -9.54
CA HIS A 250 -11.89 -4.90 -9.82
C HIS A 250 -11.45 -3.90 -8.72
N CYS A 251 -10.29 -4.16 -8.11
CA CYS A 251 -9.73 -3.34 -7.03
C CYS A 251 -10.64 -3.31 -5.78
N ALA A 252 -10.34 -2.46 -4.79
CA ALA A 252 -11.17 -2.35 -3.60
C ALA A 252 -12.54 -1.72 -3.91
N GLN A 253 -12.63 -0.83 -4.87
CA GLN A 253 -13.90 -0.22 -5.29
C GLN A 253 -14.91 -1.27 -5.80
N GLY A 254 -14.46 -2.28 -6.56
CA GLY A 254 -15.30 -3.41 -6.95
C GLY A 254 -15.61 -4.36 -5.79
N TYR A 255 -14.65 -4.56 -4.89
CA TYR A 255 -14.80 -5.42 -3.73
C TYR A 255 -15.85 -4.89 -2.72
N PHE A 256 -15.85 -3.57 -2.48
CA PHE A 256 -16.79 -2.92 -1.56
C PHE A 256 -18.03 -2.31 -2.26
N GLY A 257 -18.10 -2.30 -3.58
CA GLY A 257 -19.23 -1.78 -4.32
C GLY A 257 -19.40 -0.26 -4.27
N VAL A 258 -18.33 0.50 -4.01
CA VAL A 258 -18.34 1.97 -3.94
C VAL A 258 -17.38 2.55 -4.98
N THR A 259 -17.89 3.42 -5.85
CA THR A 259 -17.11 4.02 -6.95
C THR A 259 -16.69 5.45 -6.59
N PRO A 260 -15.38 5.75 -6.53
CA PRO A 260 -14.87 7.11 -6.32
C PRO A 260 -14.95 7.94 -7.62
N ASP A 261 -14.64 9.23 -7.51
CA ASP A 261 -14.48 10.11 -8.67
C ASP A 261 -13.09 9.99 -9.30
N LEU A 262 -12.06 9.78 -8.46
CA LEU A 262 -10.66 9.62 -8.84
C LEU A 262 -10.05 8.43 -8.10
N THR A 263 -9.12 7.75 -8.74
CA THR A 263 -8.38 6.61 -8.17
C THR A 263 -6.89 6.78 -8.42
N CYS A 264 -6.09 6.59 -7.36
CA CYS A 264 -4.64 6.47 -7.45
C CYS A 264 -4.25 4.99 -7.46
N LEU A 265 -3.29 4.62 -8.30
CA LEU A 265 -2.76 3.26 -8.42
C LEU A 265 -1.23 3.28 -8.33
N GLY A 266 -0.64 2.15 -7.97
CA GLY A 266 0.80 1.95 -7.90
C GLY A 266 1.12 0.49 -7.63
N LYS A 267 2.29 0.21 -7.09
CA LYS A 267 2.71 -1.13 -6.63
C LYS A 267 2.42 -2.25 -7.65
N VAL A 268 1.29 -2.95 -7.51
CA VAL A 268 0.92 -4.10 -8.36
C VAL A 268 0.92 -3.76 -9.85
N ILE A 269 0.47 -2.54 -10.23
CA ILE A 269 0.45 -2.12 -11.65
C ILE A 269 1.84 -1.99 -12.26
N GLY A 270 2.90 -2.07 -11.47
CA GLY A 270 4.29 -2.06 -11.93
C GLY A 270 4.95 -3.43 -11.91
N GLY A 271 4.33 -4.45 -11.29
CA GLY A 271 4.91 -5.78 -11.19
C GLY A 271 6.32 -5.84 -10.60
N GLY A 272 6.66 -4.88 -9.72
CA GLY A 272 7.98 -4.72 -9.09
C GLY A 272 8.83 -3.58 -9.68
N LEU A 273 8.44 -2.96 -10.78
CA LEU A 273 9.12 -1.79 -11.35
C LEU A 273 8.44 -0.48 -10.91
N PRO A 274 9.19 0.66 -10.88
CA PRO A 274 8.66 1.96 -10.47
C PRO A 274 7.55 2.44 -11.41
N VAL A 275 6.33 2.56 -10.89
CA VAL A 275 5.18 3.08 -11.60
C VAL A 275 4.12 3.55 -10.61
N GLY A 276 3.35 4.51 -11.01
CA GLY A 276 2.08 4.93 -10.46
C GLY A 276 1.13 5.30 -11.58
N ALA A 277 -0.13 5.48 -11.25
CA ALA A 277 -1.12 6.02 -12.16
C ALA A 277 -2.22 6.72 -11.37
N PHE A 278 -2.89 7.67 -12.01
CA PHE A 278 -4.14 8.19 -11.52
C PHE A 278 -5.15 8.31 -12.65
N GLY A 279 -6.40 8.13 -12.32
CA GLY A 279 -7.47 8.15 -13.31
C GLY A 279 -8.83 8.38 -12.66
N GLY A 280 -9.85 8.49 -13.49
CA GLY A 280 -11.22 8.72 -13.06
C GLY A 280 -12.11 9.07 -14.22
N LYS A 281 -13.22 9.76 -13.92
CA LYS A 281 -14.17 10.22 -14.92
C LYS A 281 -13.50 11.08 -15.97
N LYS A 282 -13.86 10.85 -17.24
CA LYS A 282 -13.31 11.57 -18.38
C LYS A 282 -13.42 13.08 -18.22
N GLU A 283 -14.57 13.57 -17.75
CA GLU A 283 -14.83 15.01 -17.55
C GLU A 283 -13.85 15.66 -16.57
N ILE A 284 -13.40 14.93 -15.55
CA ILE A 284 -12.40 15.41 -14.57
C ILE A 284 -11.00 15.32 -15.18
N MET A 285 -10.67 14.18 -15.76
CA MET A 285 -9.33 13.91 -16.32
C MET A 285 -8.98 14.82 -17.51
N ASP A 286 -9.98 15.31 -18.26
CA ASP A 286 -9.79 16.22 -19.40
C ASP A 286 -9.28 17.61 -18.96
N HIS A 287 -9.25 17.92 -17.67
CA HIS A 287 -8.61 19.13 -17.14
C HIS A 287 -7.09 19.04 -17.06
N ILE A 288 -6.52 17.86 -17.22
CA ILE A 288 -5.06 17.65 -17.26
C ILE A 288 -4.51 18.06 -18.64
N ALA A 289 -3.39 18.79 -18.63
CA ALA A 289 -2.66 19.16 -19.85
C ALA A 289 -2.27 17.89 -20.66
N PRO A 290 -2.34 17.91 -22.01
CA PRO A 290 -2.52 19.06 -22.90
C PRO A 290 -3.99 19.42 -23.23
N LEU A 291 -4.99 18.66 -22.77
CA LEU A 291 -6.40 18.98 -23.01
C LEU A 291 -6.84 20.16 -22.16
N GLY A 292 -6.59 20.11 -20.87
CA GLY A 292 -6.84 21.19 -19.92
C GLY A 292 -5.56 21.97 -19.59
N ASN A 293 -5.62 22.73 -18.50
CA ASN A 293 -4.54 23.61 -18.05
C ASN A 293 -3.87 23.16 -16.73
N ILE A 294 -4.32 22.05 -16.13
CA ILE A 294 -3.70 21.51 -14.93
C ILE A 294 -2.46 20.73 -15.34
N TYR A 295 -1.29 21.22 -14.91
CA TYR A 295 0.00 20.69 -15.35
C TYR A 295 0.40 19.42 -14.60
N GLN A 296 0.84 18.43 -15.36
CA GLN A 296 1.52 17.22 -14.90
C GLN A 296 2.47 16.74 -16.01
N ALA A 297 3.68 16.34 -15.65
CA ALA A 297 4.66 15.76 -16.56
C ALA A 297 5.61 14.81 -15.82
N GLY A 298 6.19 13.85 -16.54
CA GLY A 298 7.19 12.93 -16.01
C GLY A 298 8.03 12.35 -17.15
N THR A 299 9.35 12.51 -17.08
CA THR A 299 10.28 12.02 -18.11
C THR A 299 10.17 10.51 -18.33
N LEU A 300 9.99 9.73 -17.27
CA LEU A 300 9.92 8.28 -17.30
C LEU A 300 8.50 7.73 -17.13
N SER A 301 7.49 8.61 -17.10
CA SER A 301 6.09 8.18 -17.06
C SER A 301 5.75 7.39 -18.33
N GLY A 302 5.22 6.18 -18.16
CA GLY A 302 4.90 5.29 -19.28
C GLY A 302 6.13 4.63 -19.92
N ASN A 303 7.27 4.54 -19.23
CA ASN A 303 8.45 3.89 -19.79
C ASN A 303 8.19 2.41 -20.15
N PRO A 304 8.83 1.90 -21.20
CA PRO A 304 8.48 0.60 -21.77
C PRO A 304 8.70 -0.57 -20.79
N LEU A 305 9.67 -0.49 -19.89
CA LEU A 305 9.92 -1.59 -18.94
C LEU A 305 8.83 -1.68 -17.89
N ALA A 306 8.45 -0.55 -17.27
CA ALA A 306 7.37 -0.52 -16.29
C ALA A 306 6.02 -0.89 -16.92
N MET A 307 5.75 -0.43 -18.15
CA MET A 307 4.52 -0.79 -18.88
C MET A 307 4.48 -2.28 -19.21
N THR A 308 5.60 -2.87 -19.64
CA THR A 308 5.71 -4.31 -19.89
C THR A 308 5.48 -5.10 -18.61
N SER A 309 6.22 -4.81 -17.54
CA SER A 309 6.08 -5.52 -16.28
C SER A 309 4.65 -5.43 -15.71
N GLY A 310 4.06 -4.24 -15.75
CA GLY A 310 2.70 -4.02 -15.29
C GLY A 310 1.67 -4.78 -16.10
N TYR A 311 1.73 -4.69 -17.42
CA TYR A 311 0.82 -5.39 -18.32
C TYR A 311 0.92 -6.92 -18.15
N GLU A 312 2.13 -7.46 -18.15
CA GLU A 312 2.36 -8.91 -18.00
C GLU A 312 1.95 -9.40 -16.60
N THR A 313 2.10 -8.58 -15.57
CA THR A 313 1.62 -8.91 -14.23
C THR A 313 0.09 -8.93 -14.19
N LEU A 314 -0.55 -7.86 -14.61
CA LEU A 314 -2.01 -7.74 -14.51
C LEU A 314 -2.74 -8.72 -15.43
N SER A 315 -2.22 -9.01 -16.62
CA SER A 315 -2.84 -9.93 -17.57
C SER A 315 -2.96 -11.37 -17.04
N GLN A 316 -2.13 -11.77 -16.10
CA GLN A 316 -2.16 -13.09 -15.46
C GLN A 316 -3.17 -13.18 -14.31
N LEU A 317 -3.68 -12.05 -13.80
CA LEU A 317 -4.66 -12.05 -12.71
C LEU A 317 -6.06 -12.33 -13.26
N THR A 318 -6.69 -13.37 -12.75
CA THR A 318 -8.06 -13.78 -13.07
C THR A 318 -8.92 -13.80 -11.81
N PRO A 319 -10.26 -13.90 -11.89
CA PRO A 319 -11.09 -14.06 -10.69
C PRO A 319 -10.67 -15.23 -9.81
N GLU A 320 -10.24 -16.34 -10.38
CA GLU A 320 -9.77 -17.55 -9.66
C GLU A 320 -8.50 -17.27 -8.84
N THR A 321 -7.69 -16.29 -9.25
CA THR A 321 -6.53 -15.83 -8.48
C THR A 321 -6.96 -15.34 -7.10
N TYR A 322 -8.07 -14.62 -7.02
CA TYR A 322 -8.57 -14.08 -5.75
C TYR A 322 -9.27 -15.13 -4.89
N GLU A 323 -9.88 -16.14 -5.51
CA GLU A 323 -10.37 -17.33 -4.79
C GLU A 323 -9.20 -18.09 -4.13
N TYR A 324 -8.08 -18.22 -4.86
CA TYR A 324 -6.87 -18.80 -4.33
C TYR A 324 -6.29 -18.01 -3.14
N PHE A 325 -6.25 -16.68 -3.23
CA PHE A 325 -5.84 -15.84 -2.11
C PHE A 325 -6.75 -15.97 -0.90
N ASN A 326 -8.06 -16.04 -1.11
CA ASN A 326 -9.02 -16.24 -0.04
C ASN A 326 -8.77 -17.58 0.67
N MET A 327 -8.57 -18.65 -0.09
CA MET A 327 -8.27 -19.99 0.47
C MET A 327 -6.98 -19.98 1.31
N LEU A 328 -5.88 -19.38 0.81
CA LEU A 328 -4.63 -19.27 1.57
C LEU A 328 -4.79 -18.38 2.80
N GLY A 329 -5.51 -17.28 2.64
CA GLY A 329 -5.80 -16.34 3.72
C GLY A 329 -6.61 -16.97 4.85
N ASP A 330 -7.63 -17.78 4.54
CA ASP A 330 -8.44 -18.50 5.53
C ASP A 330 -7.57 -19.46 6.34
N ILE A 331 -6.70 -20.23 5.67
CA ILE A 331 -5.78 -21.18 6.35
C ILE A 331 -4.84 -20.43 7.29
N LEU A 332 -4.26 -19.29 6.83
CA LEU A 332 -3.33 -18.52 7.66
C LEU A 332 -4.04 -17.87 8.85
N GLU A 333 -5.19 -17.23 8.63
CA GLU A 333 -5.98 -16.57 9.66
C GLU A 333 -6.42 -17.54 10.76
N ASP A 334 -6.98 -18.69 10.38
CA ASP A 334 -7.38 -19.75 11.33
C ASP A 334 -6.17 -20.32 12.06
N GLY A 335 -5.05 -20.51 11.35
CA GLY A 335 -3.79 -20.95 11.92
C GLY A 335 -3.25 -20.00 12.99
N LEU A 336 -3.23 -18.70 12.68
CA LEU A 336 -2.80 -17.67 13.63
C LEU A 336 -3.69 -17.65 14.88
N LYS A 337 -5.01 -17.56 14.70
CA LYS A 337 -5.96 -17.58 15.84
C LYS A 337 -5.74 -18.79 16.75
N ARG A 338 -5.58 -19.99 16.17
CA ARG A 338 -5.34 -21.23 16.92
C ARG A 338 -4.00 -21.22 17.67
N VAL A 339 -2.92 -20.78 17.02
CA VAL A 339 -1.58 -20.75 17.61
C VAL A 339 -1.51 -19.72 18.75
N PHE A 340 -2.02 -18.55 18.54
CA PHE A 340 -1.99 -17.49 19.57
C PHE A 340 -2.87 -17.85 20.78
N ALA A 341 -4.04 -18.47 20.56
CA ALA A 341 -4.88 -18.99 21.65
C ALA A 341 -4.17 -20.07 22.46
N LYS A 342 -3.43 -20.99 21.81
CA LYS A 342 -2.62 -22.02 22.46
C LYS A 342 -1.60 -21.43 23.45
N HIS A 343 -1.01 -20.27 23.11
CA HIS A 343 0.00 -19.60 23.93
C HIS A 343 -0.59 -18.50 24.85
N ASN A 344 -1.92 -18.37 24.91
CA ASN A 344 -2.63 -17.32 25.69
C ASN A 344 -2.18 -15.90 25.33
N VAL A 345 -1.86 -15.64 24.05
CA VAL A 345 -1.49 -14.31 23.55
C VAL A 345 -2.70 -13.73 22.80
N PRO A 346 -3.16 -12.53 23.16
CA PRO A 346 -4.26 -11.89 22.43
C PRO A 346 -3.82 -11.51 21.02
N ILE A 347 -4.69 -11.77 20.05
CA ILE A 347 -4.48 -11.40 18.66
C ILE A 347 -5.78 -10.95 18.02
N THR A 348 -5.71 -9.88 17.25
CA THR A 348 -6.74 -9.49 16.27
C THR A 348 -6.17 -9.68 14.87
N VAL A 349 -6.86 -10.41 14.02
CA VAL A 349 -6.49 -10.57 12.62
C VAL A 349 -7.53 -9.87 11.75
N ASN A 350 -7.06 -8.97 10.90
CA ASN A 350 -7.85 -8.29 9.87
C ASN A 350 -7.37 -8.74 8.50
N ARG A 351 -8.29 -8.90 7.55
CA ARG A 351 -7.97 -9.32 6.19
C ARG A 351 -8.86 -8.63 5.16
N ALA A 352 -8.25 -8.30 4.00
CA ALA A 352 -8.98 -7.89 2.80
C ALA A 352 -8.25 -8.46 1.58
N GLY A 353 -8.87 -9.41 0.88
CA GLY A 353 -8.24 -10.12 -0.23
C GLY A 353 -6.93 -10.79 0.21
N SER A 354 -5.83 -10.46 -0.48
CA SER A 354 -4.49 -10.98 -0.19
C SER A 354 -3.68 -10.13 0.80
N MET A 355 -4.32 -9.16 1.47
CA MET A 355 -3.72 -8.33 2.52
C MET A 355 -4.13 -8.83 3.90
N ILE A 356 -3.18 -9.09 4.78
CA ILE A 356 -3.42 -9.60 6.13
C ILE A 356 -2.67 -8.73 7.13
N GLY A 357 -3.37 -8.26 8.15
CA GLY A 357 -2.82 -7.60 9.32
C GLY A 357 -3.12 -8.41 10.57
N TYR A 358 -2.18 -8.45 11.48
CA TYR A 358 -2.41 -9.02 12.80
C TYR A 358 -1.90 -8.06 13.88
N PHE A 359 -2.66 -7.92 14.92
CA PHE A 359 -2.41 -6.95 16.00
C PHE A 359 -2.34 -7.71 17.32
N LEU A 360 -1.30 -7.46 18.11
CA LEU A 360 -1.10 -8.11 19.41
C LEU A 360 -1.91 -7.40 20.48
N ASN A 361 -3.22 -7.45 20.35
CA ASN A 361 -4.21 -6.89 21.29
C ASN A 361 -5.55 -7.65 21.21
N GLU A 362 -6.45 -7.35 22.15
CA GLU A 362 -7.76 -8.02 22.24
C GLU A 362 -8.79 -7.53 21.21
N GLY A 363 -8.47 -6.52 20.42
CA GLY A 363 -9.36 -5.95 19.41
C GLY A 363 -10.68 -5.39 19.96
N PRO A 364 -11.59 -5.00 19.06
CA PRO A 364 -11.40 -4.91 17.63
C PRO A 364 -10.37 -3.84 17.23
N VAL A 365 -9.79 -3.94 16.02
CA VAL A 365 -8.91 -2.91 15.46
C VAL A 365 -9.55 -2.37 14.19
N THR A 366 -10.15 -1.20 14.29
CA THR A 366 -10.88 -0.50 13.23
C THR A 366 -10.36 0.92 12.96
N ASN A 367 -9.37 1.39 13.73
CA ASN A 367 -8.75 2.70 13.57
C ASN A 367 -7.32 2.72 14.13
N PHE A 368 -6.63 3.84 13.93
CA PHE A 368 -5.24 4.01 14.32
C PHE A 368 -5.03 3.97 15.84
N GLU A 369 -5.94 4.55 16.64
CA GLU A 369 -5.86 4.50 18.11
C GLU A 369 -5.87 3.06 18.64
N GLN A 370 -6.74 2.22 18.07
CA GLN A 370 -6.84 0.81 18.45
C GLN A 370 -5.61 0.01 17.96
N ALA A 371 -5.10 0.29 16.77
CA ALA A 371 -3.88 -0.33 16.27
C ALA A 371 -2.68 -0.04 17.20
N ASN A 372 -2.57 1.18 17.72
CA ASN A 372 -1.51 1.61 18.64
C ASN A 372 -1.54 0.92 20.01
N LYS A 373 -2.61 0.18 20.36
CA LYS A 373 -2.70 -0.62 21.59
C LYS A 373 -1.98 -1.96 21.50
N SER A 374 -1.41 -2.31 20.34
CA SER A 374 -0.66 -3.54 20.13
C SER A 374 0.64 -3.56 20.96
N ASP A 375 1.02 -4.75 21.44
CA ASP A 375 2.28 -4.96 22.15
C ASP A 375 3.47 -4.95 21.16
N LEU A 376 4.06 -3.76 20.99
CA LEU A 376 5.19 -3.57 20.07
C LEU A 376 6.47 -4.30 20.52
N LYS A 377 6.63 -4.54 21.83
CA LYS A 377 7.78 -5.27 22.36
C LYS A 377 7.68 -6.75 21.99
N LEU A 378 6.53 -7.35 22.26
CA LEU A 378 6.25 -8.73 21.89
C LEU A 378 6.33 -8.91 20.37
N PHE A 379 5.83 -7.95 19.59
CA PHE A 379 5.96 -7.96 18.13
C PHE A 379 7.43 -8.03 17.69
N ALA A 380 8.29 -7.18 18.26
CA ALA A 380 9.72 -7.16 17.91
C ALA A 380 10.43 -8.48 18.28
N GLU A 381 10.10 -9.08 19.45
CA GLU A 381 10.62 -10.37 19.87
C GLU A 381 10.16 -11.49 18.91
N MET A 382 8.87 -11.51 18.58
CA MET A 382 8.29 -12.47 17.64
C MET A 382 8.89 -12.33 16.23
N TYR A 383 9.05 -11.11 15.72
CA TYR A 383 9.68 -10.85 14.43
C TYR A 383 11.07 -11.51 14.34
N ARG A 384 11.90 -11.33 15.36
CA ARG A 384 13.27 -11.92 15.41
C ARG A 384 13.27 -13.45 15.41
N GLU A 385 12.33 -14.06 16.10
CA GLU A 385 12.20 -15.54 16.08
C GLU A 385 11.63 -16.03 14.73
N MET A 386 10.65 -15.35 14.16
CA MET A 386 10.12 -15.69 12.83
C MET A 386 11.19 -15.64 11.74
N ALA A 387 12.06 -14.61 11.79
CA ALA A 387 13.19 -14.52 10.86
C ALA A 387 14.12 -15.73 11.00
N LYS A 388 14.39 -16.23 12.24
CA LYS A 388 15.20 -17.45 12.47
C LYS A 388 14.55 -18.71 11.92
N GLU A 389 13.21 -18.76 11.89
CA GLU A 389 12.45 -19.88 11.32
C GLU A 389 12.27 -19.77 9.79
N GLY A 390 12.90 -18.79 9.13
CA GLY A 390 12.85 -18.63 7.68
C GLY A 390 11.56 -17.98 7.17
N VAL A 391 10.97 -17.08 7.95
CA VAL A 391 9.81 -16.28 7.54
C VAL A 391 10.17 -14.80 7.58
N PHE A 392 10.04 -14.11 6.44
CA PHE A 392 10.31 -12.68 6.31
C PHE A 392 9.00 -11.89 6.40
N LEU A 393 8.78 -11.29 7.56
CA LEU A 393 7.65 -10.41 7.85
C LEU A 393 8.06 -8.94 7.68
N PRO A 394 7.11 -8.00 7.54
CA PRO A 394 7.41 -6.58 7.65
C PRO A 394 8.03 -6.25 9.02
N PRO A 395 9.12 -5.46 9.07
CA PRO A 395 9.78 -5.10 10.34
C PRO A 395 9.04 -3.96 11.08
N SER A 396 7.71 -3.99 11.07
CA SER A 396 6.84 -3.03 11.76
C SER A 396 5.46 -3.62 11.96
N GLN A 397 4.90 -3.45 13.17
CA GLN A 397 3.52 -3.82 13.50
C GLN A 397 2.48 -3.10 12.62
N PHE A 398 2.82 -1.92 12.11
CA PHE A 398 1.92 -1.07 11.33
C PHE A 398 1.97 -1.32 9.82
N GLU A 399 2.67 -2.36 9.38
CA GLU A 399 2.72 -2.77 7.98
C GLU A 399 1.88 -4.04 7.77
N GLY A 400 1.27 -4.15 6.58
CA GLY A 400 0.54 -5.34 6.19
C GLY A 400 1.45 -6.45 5.67
N THR A 401 1.00 -7.68 5.81
CA THR A 401 1.56 -8.87 5.14
C THR A 401 0.76 -9.17 3.87
N PHE A 402 1.42 -9.76 2.88
CA PHE A 402 0.85 -9.99 1.57
C PHE A 402 1.00 -11.44 1.13
N LEU A 403 -0.01 -11.97 0.43
CA LEU A 403 0.06 -13.23 -0.29
C LEU A 403 0.34 -12.98 -1.77
N SER A 404 0.98 -13.95 -2.43
CA SER A 404 1.19 -13.98 -3.88
C SER A 404 0.68 -15.29 -4.46
N THR A 405 0.52 -15.36 -5.79
CA THR A 405 0.16 -16.60 -6.48
C THR A 405 1.22 -17.69 -6.34
N ALA A 406 2.45 -17.30 -5.99
CA ALA A 406 3.56 -18.23 -5.76
C ALA A 406 3.56 -18.87 -4.36
N HIS A 407 2.83 -18.32 -3.39
CA HIS A 407 2.67 -18.97 -2.09
C HIS A 407 1.87 -20.25 -2.22
N THR A 408 2.30 -21.30 -1.52
CA THR A 408 1.63 -22.60 -1.48
C THR A 408 0.99 -22.84 -0.11
N LYS A 409 0.08 -23.83 -0.03
CA LYS A 409 -0.45 -24.28 1.27
C LYS A 409 0.67 -24.71 2.21
N GLU A 410 1.71 -25.35 1.68
CA GLU A 410 2.89 -25.77 2.45
C GLU A 410 3.65 -24.56 3.03
N ASP A 411 3.80 -23.47 2.27
CA ASP A 411 4.41 -22.24 2.79
C ASP A 411 3.58 -21.66 3.95
N ILE A 412 2.24 -21.66 3.82
CA ILE A 412 1.35 -21.20 4.88
C ILE A 412 1.44 -22.09 6.13
N GLU A 413 1.44 -23.42 5.97
CA GLU A 413 1.58 -24.37 7.08
C GLU A 413 2.92 -24.20 7.81
N LYS A 414 4.03 -24.05 7.07
CA LYS A 414 5.35 -23.76 7.63
C LYS A 414 5.36 -22.43 8.40
N THR A 415 4.67 -21.43 7.89
CA THR A 415 4.56 -20.12 8.56
C THR A 415 3.77 -20.24 9.87
N ILE A 416 2.66 -20.97 9.90
CA ILE A 416 1.89 -21.22 11.12
C ILE A 416 2.75 -21.96 12.15
N GLN A 417 3.51 -22.97 11.71
CA GLN A 417 4.44 -23.69 12.59
C GLN A 417 5.57 -22.80 13.11
N ALA A 418 6.07 -21.86 12.30
CA ALA A 418 7.07 -20.89 12.72
C ALA A 418 6.53 -19.96 13.81
N PHE A 419 5.28 -19.49 13.71
CA PHE A 419 4.62 -18.72 14.77
C PHE A 419 4.49 -19.53 16.06
N ASP A 420 4.09 -20.80 15.98
CA ASP A 420 3.99 -21.68 17.16
C ASP A 420 5.34 -21.86 17.85
N THR A 421 6.39 -22.08 17.06
CA THR A 421 7.76 -22.19 17.55
C THR A 421 8.27 -20.89 18.17
N ALA A 422 8.06 -19.76 17.50
CA ALA A 422 8.45 -18.43 17.98
C ALA A 422 7.79 -18.12 19.33
N LEU A 423 6.47 -18.25 19.42
CA LEU A 423 5.72 -18.00 20.65
C LEU A 423 6.13 -18.92 21.80
N SER A 424 6.42 -20.20 21.55
CA SER A 424 6.90 -21.14 22.57
C SER A 424 8.23 -20.74 23.21
N ARG A 425 9.05 -19.92 22.53
CA ARG A 425 10.33 -19.45 23.02
C ARG A 425 10.23 -18.14 23.80
N ILE A 426 9.29 -17.25 23.42
CA ILE A 426 9.19 -15.90 23.97
C ILE A 426 8.10 -15.74 25.02
N VAL A 427 7.05 -16.56 24.99
CA VAL A 427 5.99 -16.56 26.00
C VAL A 427 6.28 -17.64 27.04
N LYS A 428 6.40 -17.23 28.30
CA LYS A 428 6.68 -18.15 29.42
C LYS A 428 5.42 -18.42 30.23
#